data_0d269af390febc234d7cbf0aeb7cece3
#
_entry.id   0d269af390febc234d7cbf0aeb7cece3
#
_cell.length_a   1.000
_cell.length_b   1.000
_cell.length_c   1.000
_cell.angle_alpha   90.00
_cell.angle_beta   90.00
_cell.angle_gamma   90.00
#
_symmetry.space_group_name_H-M   'P 1'
#
loop_
_entity.id
_entity.type
_entity.pdbx_description
1 polymer ?
#
loop_
_entity_poly.entity_id
_entity_poly.type
_entity_poly.pdbx_seq_one_letter_code
_entity_poly.pdbx_strand_id
1 'polypeptide(L)'
;MTGELIERQTPKRRITDPAEALAALERALPGLADHRRSARAALDWAVVEESLGTALPSDYKYLAEWYPTFAIGDCILVSLPEPGEEHLVHRGFQSALDVLVDAWLEPGLGLPSHPAPGGLLPWSESDEGDKFMWTTAGETPQEWFVTVAGRGGAWWHYEGGAVQFLAELCDSTLEPWGLRLFDSEVTPC
;
A
#
# COMPACT_ATOMS: atom_id res chain seq x y z
N MET A 1 26.77 -15.46 5.94
CA MET A 1 25.90 -14.32 5.61
C MET A 1 24.49 -14.68 5.99
N THR A 2 24.09 -14.29 7.16
CA THR A 2 22.73 -14.49 7.66
C THR A 2 21.88 -13.37 7.07
N GLY A 3 21.15 -13.68 5.98
CA GLY A 3 20.00 -12.86 5.65
C GLY A 3 19.08 -12.89 6.87
N GLU A 4 18.91 -11.78 7.56
CA GLU A 4 17.92 -11.67 8.62
C GLU A 4 16.59 -12.11 8.02
N LEU A 5 15.98 -13.13 8.62
CA LEU A 5 14.66 -13.58 8.24
C LEU A 5 13.70 -12.42 8.56
N ILE A 6 13.20 -11.76 7.52
CA ILE A 6 12.20 -10.72 7.68
C ILE A 6 10.95 -11.39 8.27
N GLU A 7 10.49 -10.91 9.41
CA GLU A 7 9.31 -11.44 10.10
C GLU A 7 8.05 -11.23 9.26
N ARG A 8 7.04 -12.10 9.48
CA ARG A 8 5.81 -12.10 8.69
C ARG A 8 4.60 -12.15 9.58
N GLN A 9 3.57 -11.43 9.19
CA GLN A 9 2.23 -11.57 9.73
C GLN A 9 1.31 -12.11 8.65
N THR A 10 0.53 -13.12 8.99
CA THR A 10 -0.40 -13.77 8.07
C THR A 10 -1.82 -13.50 8.54
N PRO A 11 -2.70 -12.94 7.70
CA PRO A 11 -4.10 -12.76 8.06
C PRO A 11 -4.76 -14.13 8.30
N LYS A 12 -5.78 -14.17 9.16
CA LYS A 12 -6.57 -15.39 9.39
C LYS A 12 -7.17 -15.94 8.08
N ARG A 13 -7.50 -15.06 7.16
CA ARG A 13 -7.97 -15.36 5.81
C ARG A 13 -7.56 -14.22 4.88
N ARG A 14 -6.91 -14.55 3.79
CA ARG A 14 -6.61 -13.56 2.75
C ARG A 14 -7.92 -13.17 2.03
N ILE A 15 -8.21 -11.88 1.97
CA ILE A 15 -9.33 -11.33 1.22
C ILE A 15 -8.87 -11.13 -0.23
N THR A 16 -9.53 -11.79 -1.16
CA THR A 16 -9.22 -11.71 -2.60
C THR A 16 -10.27 -10.91 -3.38
N ASP A 17 -11.48 -10.77 -2.83
CA ASP A 17 -12.52 -9.93 -3.41
C ASP A 17 -12.29 -8.46 -3.05
N PRO A 18 -12.10 -7.56 -4.03
CA PRO A 18 -11.81 -6.15 -3.77
C PRO A 18 -12.95 -5.41 -3.07
N ALA A 19 -14.20 -5.78 -3.32
CA ALA A 19 -15.33 -5.16 -2.64
C ALA A 19 -15.41 -5.60 -1.16
N GLU A 20 -15.06 -6.86 -0.87
CA GLU A 20 -14.95 -7.35 0.50
C GLU A 20 -13.81 -6.66 1.25
N ALA A 21 -12.66 -6.48 0.61
CA ALA A 21 -11.52 -5.77 1.20
C ALA A 21 -11.88 -4.31 1.53
N LEU A 22 -12.54 -3.61 0.60
CA LEU A 22 -13.01 -2.25 0.84
C LEU A 22 -14.03 -2.19 1.98
N ALA A 23 -14.99 -3.10 2.02
CA ALA A 23 -15.97 -3.16 3.10
C ALA A 23 -15.31 -3.44 4.48
N ALA A 24 -14.22 -4.19 4.52
CA ALA A 24 -13.43 -4.38 5.73
C ALA A 24 -12.78 -3.07 6.19
N LEU A 25 -12.18 -2.32 5.25
CA LEU A 25 -11.57 -1.02 5.54
C LEU A 25 -12.62 0.00 6.02
N GLU A 26 -13.77 0.09 5.37
CA GLU A 26 -14.86 0.99 5.79
C GLU A 26 -15.39 0.66 7.19
N ARG A 27 -15.39 -0.61 7.59
CA ARG A 27 -15.74 -1.01 8.98
C ARG A 27 -14.66 -0.61 9.99
N ALA A 28 -13.39 -0.74 9.61
CA ALA A 28 -12.26 -0.37 10.46
C ALA A 28 -12.10 1.15 10.60
N LEU A 29 -12.52 1.90 9.57
CA LEU A 29 -12.46 3.36 9.47
C LEU A 29 -13.85 3.93 9.16
N PRO A 30 -14.75 4.07 10.15
CA PRO A 30 -16.11 4.55 9.90
C PRO A 30 -16.18 5.93 9.23
N GLY A 31 -15.26 6.84 9.54
CA GLY A 31 -15.17 8.16 8.90
C GLY A 31 -14.77 8.13 7.41
N LEU A 32 -14.25 7.01 6.91
CA LEU A 32 -13.88 6.89 5.50
C LEU A 32 -15.09 7.02 4.59
N ALA A 33 -16.24 6.48 4.99
CA ALA A 33 -17.46 6.51 4.20
C ALA A 33 -17.94 7.94 3.86
N ASP A 34 -17.63 8.93 4.69
CA ASP A 34 -17.99 10.34 4.46
C ASP A 34 -17.26 10.96 3.27
N HIS A 35 -16.14 10.34 2.86
CA HIS A 35 -15.30 10.78 1.74
C HIS A 35 -15.50 9.94 0.48
N ARG A 36 -16.42 8.98 0.51
CA ARG A 36 -16.70 8.12 -0.63
C ARG A 36 -17.26 8.93 -1.79
N ARG A 37 -16.75 8.69 -2.98
CA ARG A 37 -17.27 9.29 -4.21
C ARG A 37 -18.74 8.89 -4.40
N SER A 38 -19.56 9.82 -4.91
CA SER A 38 -20.99 9.56 -5.21
C SER A 38 -21.20 8.55 -6.34
N ALA A 39 -20.19 8.36 -7.18
CA ALA A 39 -20.15 7.36 -8.25
C ALA A 39 -18.72 6.84 -8.42
N ARG A 40 -18.61 5.61 -8.90
CA ARG A 40 -17.33 4.97 -9.22
C ARG A 40 -16.57 5.79 -10.26
N ALA A 41 -15.35 6.19 -9.95
CA ALA A 41 -14.51 6.94 -10.86
C ALA A 41 -14.07 6.07 -12.05
N ALA A 42 -14.07 6.64 -13.23
CA ALA A 42 -13.56 5.99 -14.43
C ALA A 42 -12.07 6.34 -14.58
N LEU A 43 -11.21 5.55 -13.93
CA LEU A 43 -9.75 5.68 -14.04
C LEU A 43 -9.23 4.88 -15.26
N ASP A 44 -8.35 5.50 -16.03
CA ASP A 44 -7.67 4.81 -17.13
C ASP A 44 -6.49 3.99 -16.60
N TRP A 45 -6.79 2.78 -16.12
CA TRP A 45 -5.80 1.87 -15.60
C TRP A 45 -4.77 1.43 -16.64
N ALA A 46 -5.12 1.44 -17.93
CA ALA A 46 -4.16 1.11 -18.98
C ALA A 46 -3.01 2.13 -19.02
N VAL A 47 -3.32 3.43 -18.89
CA VAL A 47 -2.31 4.49 -18.80
C VAL A 47 -1.43 4.33 -17.57
N VAL A 48 -2.02 4.06 -16.41
CA VAL A 48 -1.27 3.86 -15.15
C VAL A 48 -0.35 2.64 -15.26
N GLU A 49 -0.89 1.48 -15.61
CA GLU A 49 -0.17 0.21 -15.63
C GLU A 49 0.89 0.16 -16.74
N GLU A 50 0.64 0.76 -17.89
CA GLU A 50 1.65 0.92 -18.94
C GLU A 50 2.83 1.77 -18.46
N SER A 51 2.55 2.86 -17.77
CA SER A 51 3.59 3.75 -17.24
C SER A 51 4.46 3.11 -16.16
N LEU A 52 3.89 2.19 -15.38
CA LEU A 52 4.59 1.44 -14.34
C LEU A 52 5.27 0.17 -14.88
N GLY A 53 4.89 -0.28 -16.08
CA GLY A 53 5.37 -1.53 -16.67
C GLY A 53 4.81 -2.79 -15.97
N THR A 54 3.75 -2.65 -15.18
CA THR A 54 3.10 -3.76 -14.47
C THR A 54 1.64 -3.45 -14.17
N ALA A 55 0.81 -4.49 -14.10
CA ALA A 55 -0.55 -4.37 -13.58
C ALA A 55 -0.52 -4.15 -12.06
N LEU A 56 -1.58 -3.55 -11.51
CA LEU A 56 -1.75 -3.28 -10.09
C LEU A 56 -2.78 -4.22 -9.43
N PRO A 57 -2.69 -4.45 -8.11
CA PRO A 57 -3.67 -5.25 -7.38
C PRO A 57 -5.10 -4.69 -7.49
N SER A 58 -6.07 -5.61 -7.64
CA SER A 58 -7.47 -5.24 -7.85
C SER A 58 -8.11 -4.54 -6.65
N ASP A 59 -7.67 -4.84 -5.42
CA ASP A 59 -8.15 -4.18 -4.21
C ASP A 59 -7.74 -2.70 -4.17
N TYR A 60 -6.49 -2.38 -4.53
CA TYR A 60 -6.00 -1.01 -4.64
C TYR A 60 -6.73 -0.24 -5.74
N LYS A 61 -6.92 -0.86 -6.92
CA LYS A 61 -7.67 -0.25 -8.02
C LYS A 61 -9.11 0.05 -7.59
N TYR A 62 -9.75 -0.89 -6.93
CA TYR A 62 -11.12 -0.73 -6.45
C TYR A 62 -11.24 0.37 -5.39
N LEU A 63 -10.27 0.48 -4.47
CA LEU A 63 -10.20 1.58 -3.51
C LEU A 63 -10.11 2.93 -4.23
N ALA A 64 -9.19 3.09 -5.19
CA ALA A 64 -8.99 4.33 -5.93
C ALA A 64 -10.22 4.77 -6.75
N GLU A 65 -11.01 3.81 -7.23
CA GLU A 65 -12.25 4.12 -7.96
C GLU A 65 -13.36 4.68 -7.06
N TRP A 66 -13.31 4.38 -5.77
CA TRP A 66 -14.32 4.86 -4.81
C TRP A 66 -13.85 6.01 -3.93
N TYR A 67 -12.55 6.20 -3.77
CA TYR A 67 -11.97 7.19 -2.88
C TYR A 67 -10.89 8.04 -3.56
N PRO A 68 -10.80 9.34 -3.26
CA PRO A 68 -9.62 10.15 -3.52
C PRO A 68 -8.49 9.77 -2.55
N THR A 69 -7.32 10.35 -2.73
CA THR A 69 -6.23 10.30 -1.74
C THR A 69 -6.72 10.76 -0.37
N PHE A 70 -6.35 10.06 0.69
CA PHE A 70 -6.72 10.37 2.06
C PHE A 70 -5.60 10.03 3.04
N ALA A 71 -5.63 10.64 4.22
CA ALA A 71 -4.77 10.30 5.33
C ALA A 71 -5.56 9.62 6.46
N ILE A 72 -4.91 8.71 7.17
CA ILE A 72 -5.44 8.02 8.35
C ILE A 72 -4.68 8.52 9.57
N GLY A 73 -5.40 9.10 10.54
CA GLY A 73 -4.84 9.59 11.79
C GLY A 73 -3.76 10.66 11.60
N ASP A 74 -3.87 11.47 10.55
CA ASP A 74 -2.83 12.41 10.09
C ASP A 74 -1.42 11.78 10.04
N CYS A 75 -1.36 10.46 9.93
CA CYS A 75 -0.13 9.68 9.99
C CYS A 75 0.15 8.92 8.69
N ILE A 76 -0.82 8.18 8.17
CA ILE A 76 -0.62 7.34 6.98
C ILE A 76 -1.27 7.99 5.77
N LEU A 77 -0.48 8.38 4.78
CA LEU A 77 -0.96 8.89 3.50
C LEU A 77 -1.21 7.74 2.52
N VAL A 78 -2.46 7.53 2.16
CA VAL A 78 -2.87 6.57 1.11
C VAL A 78 -3.02 7.32 -0.20
N SER A 79 -1.97 7.26 -1.02
CA SER A 79 -1.94 7.95 -2.31
C SER A 79 -2.67 7.14 -3.38
N LEU A 80 -3.65 7.77 -4.02
CA LEU A 80 -4.51 7.15 -5.03
C LEU A 80 -4.52 7.99 -6.32
N PRO A 81 -4.64 7.35 -7.50
CA PRO A 81 -4.82 8.07 -8.75
C PRO A 81 -6.10 8.91 -8.78
N GLU A 82 -6.03 10.07 -9.43
CA GLU A 82 -7.20 10.91 -9.69
C GLU A 82 -7.61 10.84 -11.16
N PRO A 83 -8.92 10.85 -11.47
CA PRO A 83 -9.42 10.84 -12.83
C PRO A 83 -8.91 12.06 -13.63
N GLY A 84 -8.32 11.80 -14.80
CA GLY A 84 -7.72 12.83 -15.66
C GLY A 84 -6.27 13.15 -15.34
N GLU A 85 -5.74 12.62 -14.24
CA GLU A 85 -4.34 12.82 -13.81
C GLU A 85 -3.52 11.51 -13.80
N GLU A 86 -4.03 10.47 -14.44
CA GLU A 86 -3.39 9.13 -14.46
C GLU A 86 -1.95 9.18 -14.97
N HIS A 87 -1.65 10.10 -15.88
CA HIS A 87 -0.30 10.31 -16.41
C HIS A 87 0.71 10.84 -15.36
N LEU A 88 0.23 11.39 -14.24
CA LEU A 88 1.08 11.88 -13.14
C LEU A 88 1.45 10.77 -12.17
N VAL A 89 0.71 9.68 -12.13
CA VAL A 89 0.89 8.57 -11.19
C VAL A 89 2.30 7.99 -11.28
N HIS A 90 2.82 7.85 -12.50
CA HIS A 90 4.19 7.36 -12.71
C HIS A 90 5.23 8.20 -11.95
N ARG A 91 5.08 9.52 -11.92
CA ARG A 91 6.04 10.40 -11.23
C ARG A 91 6.04 10.17 -9.72
N GLY A 92 4.85 9.96 -9.12
CA GLY A 92 4.73 9.67 -7.71
C GLY A 92 5.42 8.36 -7.34
N PHE A 93 5.13 7.31 -8.09
CA PHE A 93 5.78 6.01 -7.89
C PHE A 93 7.30 6.07 -8.14
N GLN A 94 7.74 6.77 -9.19
CA GLN A 94 9.16 6.91 -9.48
C GLN A 94 9.90 7.67 -8.37
N SER A 95 9.33 8.78 -7.90
CA SER A 95 9.90 9.54 -6.78
C SER A 95 10.00 8.69 -5.51
N ALA A 96 8.98 7.91 -5.20
CA ALA A 96 8.99 7.01 -4.05
C ALA A 96 10.02 5.88 -4.20
N LEU A 97 10.21 5.35 -5.42
CA LEU A 97 11.24 4.36 -5.73
C LEU A 97 12.65 4.95 -5.59
N ASP A 98 12.88 6.16 -6.08
CA ASP A 98 14.18 6.83 -5.97
C ASP A 98 14.56 7.02 -4.49
N VAL A 99 13.62 7.49 -3.66
CA VAL A 99 13.82 7.60 -2.21
C VAL A 99 14.08 6.25 -1.57
N LEU A 100 13.36 5.21 -1.98
CA LEU A 100 13.55 3.85 -1.46
C LEU A 100 14.96 3.34 -1.78
N VAL A 101 15.41 3.49 -3.02
CA VAL A 101 16.73 3.03 -3.46
C VAL A 101 17.86 3.80 -2.78
N ASP A 102 17.72 5.11 -2.65
CA ASP A 102 18.78 5.98 -2.13
C ASP A 102 18.90 5.93 -0.59
N ALA A 103 17.79 5.74 0.11
CA ALA A 103 17.77 5.91 1.56
C ALA A 103 17.43 4.64 2.36
N TRP A 104 16.79 3.64 1.75
CA TRP A 104 16.23 2.49 2.48
C TRP A 104 16.80 1.14 2.08
N LEU A 105 17.16 0.95 0.82
CA LEU A 105 17.73 -0.33 0.35
C LEU A 105 19.22 -0.38 0.65
N GLU A 106 19.57 -0.86 1.84
CA GLU A 106 20.96 -1.15 2.17
C GLU A 106 21.50 -2.34 1.38
N PRO A 107 22.78 -2.28 0.94
CA PRO A 107 23.45 -3.44 0.37
C PRO A 107 23.52 -4.57 1.41
N GLY A 108 22.67 -5.55 1.31
CA GLY A 108 22.63 -6.70 2.24
C GLY A 108 21.24 -7.16 2.66
N LEU A 109 20.22 -6.32 2.54
CA LEU A 109 18.84 -6.70 2.80
C LEU A 109 18.30 -7.70 1.77
N GLY A 110 18.92 -7.73 0.56
CA GLY A 110 18.59 -8.69 -0.49
C GLY A 110 17.22 -8.46 -1.14
N LEU A 111 16.58 -7.33 -0.87
CA LEU A 111 15.28 -6.96 -1.45
C LEU A 111 15.52 -6.04 -2.66
N PRO A 112 15.16 -6.46 -3.88
CA PRO A 112 15.27 -5.61 -5.06
C PRO A 112 14.17 -4.55 -5.08
N SER A 113 14.39 -3.47 -5.83
CA SER A 113 13.33 -2.52 -6.17
C SER A 113 12.64 -2.91 -7.48
N HIS A 114 11.38 -2.53 -7.64
CA HIS A 114 10.70 -2.60 -8.95
C HIS A 114 11.53 -1.79 -10.00
N PRO A 115 11.69 -2.25 -11.25
CA PRO A 115 10.96 -3.33 -11.92
C PRO A 115 11.59 -4.73 -11.83
N ALA A 116 12.58 -4.95 -10.98
CA ALA A 116 13.14 -6.30 -10.85
C ALA A 116 12.07 -7.29 -10.34
N PRO A 117 12.10 -8.57 -10.75
CA PRO A 117 11.18 -9.58 -10.28
C PRO A 117 11.19 -9.69 -8.75
N GLY A 118 10.02 -9.67 -8.12
CA GLY A 118 9.90 -9.64 -6.66
C GLY A 118 10.31 -8.30 -6.03
N GLY A 119 10.49 -7.25 -6.85
CA GLY A 119 10.92 -5.94 -6.39
C GLY A 119 9.87 -5.21 -5.58
N LEU A 120 10.34 -4.31 -4.74
CA LEU A 120 9.49 -3.46 -3.90
C LEU A 120 8.92 -2.31 -4.70
N LEU A 121 7.61 -2.09 -4.61
CA LEU A 121 6.88 -0.99 -5.24
C LEU A 121 6.11 -0.20 -4.17
N PRO A 122 6.58 1.01 -3.77
CA PRO A 122 5.91 1.82 -2.75
C PRO A 122 4.52 2.28 -3.18
N TRP A 123 3.54 2.27 -2.28
CA TRP A 123 2.18 2.72 -2.55
C TRP A 123 1.60 3.64 -1.45
N SER A 124 2.24 3.71 -0.30
CA SER A 124 1.82 4.56 0.82
C SER A 124 3.01 4.83 1.74
N GLU A 125 2.90 5.86 2.56
CA GLU A 125 3.91 6.22 3.55
C GLU A 125 3.27 6.84 4.78
N SER A 126 4.04 6.85 5.91
CA SER A 126 3.66 7.60 7.09
C SER A 126 4.34 8.98 7.15
N ASP A 127 3.79 9.88 7.96
CA ASP A 127 4.39 11.19 8.27
C ASP A 127 5.75 11.06 8.98
N GLU A 128 6.00 9.94 9.64
CA GLU A 128 7.30 9.61 10.24
C GLU A 128 8.30 9.04 9.25
N GLY A 129 7.86 8.72 8.03
CA GLY A 129 8.69 8.22 6.95
C GLY A 129 8.68 6.70 6.79
N ASP A 130 7.83 5.95 7.50
CA ASP A 130 7.65 4.52 7.21
C ASP A 130 7.16 4.33 5.78
N LYS A 131 7.58 3.26 5.14
CA LYS A 131 7.18 2.93 3.76
C LYS A 131 6.33 1.67 3.73
N PHE A 132 5.22 1.76 3.02
CA PHE A 132 4.35 0.63 2.72
C PHE A 132 4.48 0.29 1.24
N MET A 133 4.86 -0.92 0.95
CA MET A 133 5.24 -1.36 -0.40
C MET A 133 4.57 -2.67 -0.73
N TRP A 134 4.35 -2.92 -2.01
CA TRP A 134 4.13 -4.29 -2.47
C TRP A 134 5.48 -4.95 -2.72
N THR A 135 5.60 -6.22 -2.35
CA THR A 135 6.57 -7.12 -2.94
C THR A 135 5.93 -7.74 -4.17
N THR A 136 6.47 -7.43 -5.34
CA THR A 136 5.89 -7.83 -6.64
C THR A 136 6.24 -9.28 -6.98
N ALA A 137 5.98 -10.19 -6.04
CA ALA A 137 6.25 -11.63 -6.18
C ALA A 137 4.96 -12.38 -6.51
N GLY A 138 5.06 -13.37 -7.38
CA GLY A 138 3.93 -14.17 -7.84
C GLY A 138 3.67 -14.00 -9.34
N GLU A 139 2.68 -14.72 -9.85
CA GLU A 139 2.31 -14.68 -11.27
C GLU A 139 1.37 -13.51 -11.59
N THR A 140 0.61 -13.05 -10.59
CA THR A 140 -0.36 -11.98 -10.72
C THR A 140 -0.25 -10.97 -9.58
N PRO A 141 -0.65 -9.69 -9.79
CA PRO A 141 -0.65 -8.68 -8.73
C PRO A 141 -1.50 -9.04 -7.50
N GLN A 142 -2.49 -9.91 -7.65
CA GLN A 142 -3.33 -10.40 -6.57
C GLN A 142 -2.59 -11.30 -5.57
N GLU A 143 -1.42 -11.82 -5.98
CA GLU A 143 -0.56 -12.63 -5.12
C GLU A 143 0.47 -11.79 -4.35
N TRP A 144 0.64 -10.53 -4.75
CA TRP A 144 1.56 -9.63 -4.05
C TRP A 144 1.15 -9.47 -2.59
N PHE A 145 2.13 -9.27 -1.76
CA PHE A 145 1.94 -9.02 -0.33
C PHE A 145 2.56 -7.67 0.07
N VAL A 146 2.18 -7.17 1.23
CA VAL A 146 2.70 -5.89 1.73
C VAL A 146 4.03 -6.10 2.43
N THR A 147 4.97 -5.21 2.16
CA THR A 147 6.23 -5.07 2.91
C THR A 147 6.25 -3.72 3.58
N VAL A 148 6.54 -3.73 4.86
CA VAL A 148 6.70 -2.52 5.67
C VAL A 148 8.16 -2.29 5.96
N ALA A 149 8.64 -1.07 5.71
CA ALA A 149 9.92 -0.58 6.16
C ALA A 149 9.68 0.52 7.20
N GLY A 150 9.82 0.18 8.47
CA GLY A 150 9.66 1.12 9.56
C GLY A 150 10.89 2.00 9.71
N ARG A 151 10.68 3.30 9.97
CA ARG A 151 11.74 4.29 10.21
C ARG A 151 12.75 3.85 11.27
N GLY A 152 12.31 3.05 12.25
CA GLY A 152 13.17 2.49 13.28
C GLY A 152 14.05 1.31 12.81
N GLY A 153 14.04 0.97 11.52
CA GLY A 153 14.81 -0.12 10.93
C GLY A 153 14.11 -1.50 11.01
N ALA A 154 12.87 -1.54 11.48
CA ALA A 154 12.07 -2.77 11.45
C ALA A 154 11.53 -3.01 10.03
N TRP A 155 11.81 -4.20 9.48
CA TRP A 155 11.27 -4.66 8.20
C TRP A 155 10.46 -5.91 8.43
N TRP A 156 9.27 -5.96 7.84
CA TRP A 156 8.40 -7.11 7.97
C TRP A 156 7.42 -7.22 6.80
N HIS A 157 6.86 -8.41 6.62
CA HIS A 157 5.89 -8.71 5.58
C HIS A 157 4.52 -8.99 6.18
N TYR A 158 3.48 -8.58 5.44
CA TYR A 158 2.10 -8.97 5.69
C TYR A 158 1.56 -9.72 4.48
N GLU A 159 1.12 -10.96 4.67
CA GLU A 159 0.72 -11.88 3.59
C GLU A 159 -0.72 -11.66 3.11
N GLY A 160 -1.17 -10.42 3.05
CA GLY A 160 -2.46 -9.98 2.53
C GLY A 160 -2.33 -8.88 1.50
N GLY A 161 -3.47 -8.44 0.95
CA GLY A 161 -3.54 -7.29 0.04
C GLY A 161 -3.39 -5.95 0.77
N ALA A 162 -3.15 -4.87 0.04
CA ALA A 162 -2.92 -3.54 0.61
C ALA A 162 -4.14 -3.00 1.36
N VAL A 163 -5.34 -3.17 0.83
CA VAL A 163 -6.58 -2.69 1.47
C VAL A 163 -6.91 -3.50 2.72
N GLN A 164 -6.71 -4.82 2.69
CA GLN A 164 -6.83 -5.66 3.89
C GLN A 164 -5.81 -5.28 4.95
N PHE A 165 -4.56 -5.00 4.56
CA PHE A 165 -3.51 -4.51 5.46
C PHE A 165 -3.96 -3.27 6.22
N LEU A 166 -4.47 -2.26 5.52
CA LEU A 166 -4.98 -1.04 6.15
C LEU A 166 -6.14 -1.33 7.11
N ALA A 167 -7.07 -2.19 6.72
CA ALA A 167 -8.20 -2.57 7.56
C ALA A 167 -7.74 -3.24 8.87
N GLU A 168 -6.87 -4.24 8.79
CA GLU A 168 -6.38 -4.99 9.95
C GLU A 168 -5.43 -4.17 10.83
N LEU A 169 -4.71 -3.21 10.26
CA LEU A 169 -3.91 -2.25 11.01
C LEU A 169 -4.80 -1.29 11.82
N CYS A 170 -5.89 -0.79 11.22
CA CYS A 170 -6.80 0.15 11.85
C CYS A 170 -7.71 -0.48 12.91
N ASP A 171 -8.13 -1.74 12.73
CA ASP A 171 -8.96 -2.46 13.71
C ASP A 171 -8.14 -3.19 14.77
N SER A 172 -6.81 -3.04 14.76
CA SER A 172 -5.86 -3.68 15.69
C SER A 172 -5.84 -5.21 15.60
N THR A 173 -6.28 -5.80 14.51
CA THR A 173 -6.11 -7.24 14.23
C THR A 173 -4.65 -7.55 13.86
N LEU A 174 -3.99 -6.60 13.23
CA LEU A 174 -2.58 -6.63 12.86
C LEU A 174 -1.74 -5.94 13.94
N GLU A 175 -0.62 -6.56 14.33
CA GLU A 175 0.32 -5.92 15.25
C GLU A 175 1.16 -4.86 14.51
N PRO A 176 1.29 -3.64 15.05
CA PRO A 176 1.93 -2.53 14.33
C PRO A 176 3.46 -2.57 14.31
N TRP A 177 4.12 -3.61 14.71
CA TRP A 177 5.57 -3.85 14.79
C TRP A 177 6.48 -2.67 14.39
N GLY A 178 6.67 -1.74 15.31
CA GLY A 178 7.53 -0.56 15.10
C GLY A 178 6.86 0.62 14.41
N LEU A 179 5.61 0.48 13.96
CA LEU A 179 4.82 1.61 13.49
C LEU A 179 4.26 2.39 14.69
N ARG A 180 4.16 3.71 14.54
CA ARG A 180 3.49 4.55 15.51
C ARG A 180 2.00 4.19 15.57
N LEU A 181 1.45 4.15 16.79
CA LEU A 181 0.00 4.09 16.96
C LEU A 181 -0.62 5.41 16.53
N PHE A 182 -1.69 5.34 15.77
CA PHE A 182 -2.47 6.48 15.29
C PHE A 182 -3.96 6.25 15.58
N ASP A 183 -4.72 7.30 15.56
CA ASP A 183 -6.17 7.20 15.64
C ASP A 183 -6.79 6.86 14.27
N SER A 184 -8.06 6.52 14.25
CA SER A 184 -8.78 6.13 13.03
C SER A 184 -9.53 7.30 12.39
N GLU A 185 -9.09 8.55 12.62
CA GLU A 185 -9.62 9.70 11.93
C GLU A 185 -9.19 9.70 10.46
N VAL A 186 -10.09 10.10 9.57
CA VAL A 186 -9.83 10.16 8.13
C VAL A 186 -9.88 11.60 7.68
N THR A 187 -8.81 12.05 7.03
CA THR A 187 -8.71 13.39 6.45
C THR A 187 -8.56 13.29 4.94
N PRO A 188 -9.40 13.96 4.13
CA PRO A 188 -9.20 14.03 2.68
C PRO A 188 -7.99 14.91 2.36
N CYS A 189 -7.25 14.55 1.30
CA CYS A 189 -6.05 15.26 0.84
C CYS A 189 -6.24 15.82 -0.57
#